data_2cffb0e6cb216b1ec6cabc84352a361a
#
_entry.id   2cffb0e6cb216b1ec6cabc84352a361a
#
_cell.length_a   1.000
_cell.length_b   1.000
_cell.length_c   1.000
_cell.angle_alpha   90.00
_cell.angle_beta   90.00
_cell.angle_gamma   90.00
#
_symmetry.space_group_name_H-M   'P 1'
#
loop_
_entity.id
_entity.type
_entity.pdbx_description
1 polymer ?
#
loop_
_entity_poly.entity_id
_entity_poly.type
_entity_poly.pdbx_seq_one_letter_code
_entity_poly.pdbx_strand_id
1 'polypeptide(L)'
;MRQMLVALLLTLSPTIALGQVPFPKQLQTISSFSFEAKDWGIEATATPKRSPYHAPTPTSISGGRVIKTLELKALLDNDRSVVVIDVLESKTRNSVPGAFRMFGAGGGEGDFFAAEKSRFATALEKISNRDKTRPIVFLCLNSECWLSYNASLHAIEAGYKDVIWYRGGTDAWTGASFEWTPPQSVSW
;
A
#
# COMPACT_ATOMS: atom_id res chain seq x y z
N MET A 1 32.81 -19.24 -61.21
CA MET A 1 32.14 -19.40 -59.88
C MET A 1 32.42 -18.15 -59.07
N ARG A 2 31.44 -17.24 -58.96
CA ARG A 2 31.51 -16.01 -58.14
C ARG A 2 30.75 -16.24 -56.84
N GLN A 3 31.46 -16.26 -55.70
CA GLN A 3 30.88 -16.32 -54.39
C GLN A 3 30.32 -14.93 -54.01
N MET A 4 29.04 -14.83 -53.79
CA MET A 4 28.38 -13.67 -53.19
C MET A 4 28.51 -13.75 -51.65
N LEU A 5 29.24 -12.83 -51.05
CA LEU A 5 29.25 -12.55 -49.64
C LEU A 5 27.96 -11.77 -49.29
N VAL A 6 27.05 -12.37 -48.53
CA VAL A 6 25.92 -11.69 -47.94
C VAL A 6 26.36 -11.10 -46.60
N ALA A 7 26.46 -9.75 -46.55
CA ALA A 7 26.74 -9.04 -45.31
C ALA A 7 25.45 -8.92 -44.49
N LEU A 8 25.42 -9.58 -43.31
CA LEU A 8 24.33 -9.49 -42.34
C LEU A 8 24.50 -8.18 -41.52
N LEU A 9 23.69 -7.17 -41.84
CA LEU A 9 23.63 -5.93 -41.05
C LEU A 9 22.82 -6.19 -39.79
N LEU A 10 23.50 -6.32 -38.65
CA LEU A 10 22.88 -6.29 -37.34
C LEU A 10 22.46 -4.84 -36.99
N THR A 11 21.19 -4.56 -37.05
CA THR A 11 20.63 -3.29 -36.55
C THR A 11 20.53 -3.37 -35.00
N LEU A 12 21.43 -2.66 -34.31
CA LEU A 12 21.29 -2.40 -32.87
C LEU A 12 20.13 -1.41 -32.69
N SER A 13 19.01 -1.89 -32.15
CA SER A 13 17.95 -1.01 -31.63
C SER A 13 18.42 -0.36 -30.34
N PRO A 14 18.32 0.96 -30.19
CA PRO A 14 18.62 1.60 -28.91
C PRO A 14 17.57 1.20 -27.87
N THR A 15 17.98 0.51 -26.82
CA THR A 15 17.18 0.28 -25.64
C THR A 15 17.04 1.62 -24.92
N ILE A 16 15.87 2.26 -25.03
CA ILE A 16 15.56 3.45 -24.22
C ILE A 16 15.42 2.96 -22.77
N ALA A 17 16.43 3.16 -21.97
CA ALA A 17 16.33 3.03 -20.52
C ALA A 17 15.33 4.10 -20.05
N LEU A 18 14.17 3.67 -19.54
CA LEU A 18 13.25 4.53 -18.83
C LEU A 18 13.99 5.05 -17.60
N GLY A 19 14.54 6.25 -17.70
CA GLY A 19 15.22 6.91 -16.60
C GLY A 19 14.23 7.13 -15.48
N GLN A 20 14.47 6.51 -14.34
CA GLN A 20 13.78 6.83 -13.10
C GLN A 20 13.97 8.31 -12.82
N VAL A 21 12.88 9.07 -12.70
CA VAL A 21 12.94 10.48 -12.30
C VAL A 21 13.51 10.49 -10.87
N PRO A 22 14.71 11.03 -10.65
CA PRO A 22 15.29 11.01 -9.30
C PRO A 22 14.45 11.88 -8.38
N PHE A 23 14.16 11.40 -7.17
CA PHE A 23 13.56 12.21 -6.13
C PHE A 23 14.37 13.49 -5.89
N PRO A 24 13.73 14.61 -5.53
CA PRO A 24 14.44 15.83 -5.14
C PRO A 24 15.52 15.50 -4.10
N LYS A 25 16.69 16.07 -4.27
CA LYS A 25 17.88 15.76 -3.45
C LYS A 25 17.63 15.87 -1.93
N GLN A 26 16.71 16.77 -1.51
CA GLN A 26 16.29 16.92 -0.12
C GLN A 26 15.54 15.69 0.43
N LEU A 27 14.75 14.99 -0.40
CA LEU A 27 14.02 13.79 0.04
C LEU A 27 14.92 12.55 0.12
N GLN A 28 16.04 12.52 -0.60
CA GLN A 28 16.99 11.41 -0.59
C GLN A 28 17.73 11.26 0.76
N THR A 29 17.76 12.31 1.59
CA THR A 29 18.40 12.30 2.91
C THR A 29 17.45 11.94 4.05
N ILE A 30 16.14 11.95 3.81
CA ILE A 30 15.11 11.64 4.80
C ILE A 30 14.80 10.14 4.73
N SER A 31 15.11 9.41 5.79
CA SER A 31 14.88 7.96 5.86
C SER A 31 13.46 7.58 6.30
N SER A 32 12.73 8.52 6.91
CA SER A 32 11.36 8.29 7.40
C SER A 32 10.65 9.62 7.68
N PHE A 33 9.30 9.58 7.70
CA PHE A 33 8.42 10.70 7.98
C PHE A 33 7.47 10.36 9.13
N SER A 34 7.06 11.37 9.92
CA SER A 34 6.01 11.25 10.94
C SER A 34 6.09 9.96 11.77
N PHE A 35 7.26 9.67 12.34
CA PHE A 35 7.47 8.49 13.20
C PHE A 35 7.16 7.13 12.53
N GLU A 36 7.04 7.06 11.20
CA GLU A 36 6.73 5.79 10.51
C GLU A 36 7.73 4.66 10.84
N ALA A 37 8.97 5.00 11.18
CA ALA A 37 10.02 4.06 11.60
C ALA A 37 10.15 3.94 13.13
N LYS A 38 9.35 4.68 13.92
CA LYS A 38 9.45 4.64 15.39
C LYS A 38 9.08 3.27 15.92
N ASP A 39 9.99 2.66 16.64
CA ASP A 39 9.73 1.45 17.39
C ASP A 39 9.29 1.80 18.84
N TRP A 40 8.15 1.27 19.24
CA TRP A 40 7.63 1.37 20.60
C TRP A 40 7.73 0.04 21.35
N GLY A 41 8.43 -0.96 20.81
CA GLY A 41 8.55 -2.29 21.42
C GLY A 41 7.26 -3.11 21.38
N ILE A 42 6.35 -2.80 20.45
CA ILE A 42 5.09 -3.54 20.29
C ILE A 42 5.34 -4.71 19.35
N GLU A 43 5.03 -5.91 19.81
CA GLU A 43 5.16 -7.12 19.00
C GLU A 43 4.06 -7.22 17.94
N ALA A 44 4.42 -7.76 16.77
CA ALA A 44 3.45 -8.05 15.72
C ALA A 44 2.52 -9.18 16.15
N THR A 45 1.24 -9.04 15.85
CA THR A 45 0.22 -10.05 16.14
C THR A 45 -0.51 -10.47 14.87
N ALA A 46 -0.93 -11.73 14.80
CA ALA A 46 -1.82 -12.23 13.74
C ALA A 46 -3.30 -11.99 14.07
N THR A 47 -3.62 -11.57 15.30
CA THR A 47 -4.98 -11.27 15.72
C THR A 47 -5.27 -9.79 15.60
N PRO A 48 -6.35 -9.40 14.92
CA PRO A 48 -6.78 -7.99 14.84
C PRO A 48 -7.01 -7.39 16.24
N LYS A 49 -6.42 -6.22 16.46
CA LYS A 49 -6.55 -5.50 17.73
C LYS A 49 -7.99 -5.01 17.92
N ARG A 50 -8.53 -5.20 19.13
CA ARG A 50 -9.79 -4.57 19.56
C ARG A 50 -9.62 -3.07 19.81
N SER A 51 -10.73 -2.34 19.79
CA SER A 51 -10.76 -0.94 20.24
C SER A 51 -10.11 -0.78 21.64
N PRO A 52 -9.43 0.36 21.91
CA PRO A 52 -9.24 1.53 21.06
C PRO A 52 -8.19 1.31 19.98
N TYR A 53 -8.45 1.88 18.78
CA TYR A 53 -7.57 1.70 17.62
C TYR A 53 -6.46 2.73 17.51
N HIS A 54 -6.49 3.78 18.32
CA HIS A 54 -5.43 4.77 18.39
C HIS A 54 -4.47 4.42 19.53
N ALA A 55 -3.35 3.81 19.17
CA ALA A 55 -2.28 3.38 20.09
C ALA A 55 -1.02 3.04 19.28
N PRO A 56 0.18 3.02 19.91
CA PRO A 56 1.41 2.57 19.27
C PRO A 56 1.26 1.22 18.58
N THR A 57 1.76 1.12 17.34
CA THR A 57 1.68 -0.09 16.52
C THR A 57 3.03 -0.78 16.40
N PRO A 58 3.07 -2.08 16.03
CA PRO A 58 4.32 -2.78 15.70
C PRO A 58 5.09 -2.13 14.55
N THR A 59 6.34 -2.54 14.36
CA THR A 59 7.17 -2.17 13.21
C THR A 59 7.12 -3.23 12.09
N SER A 60 6.44 -4.33 12.31
CA SER A 60 6.23 -5.41 11.33
C SER A 60 4.80 -5.93 11.38
N ILE A 61 4.40 -6.75 10.42
CA ILE A 61 3.08 -7.37 10.34
C ILE A 61 3.20 -8.84 9.99
N SER A 62 2.42 -9.70 10.65
CA SER A 62 2.37 -11.13 10.38
C SER A 62 1.74 -11.43 9.03
N GLY A 63 2.47 -12.13 8.16
CA GLY A 63 1.97 -12.54 6.84
C GLY A 63 1.92 -11.47 5.77
N GLY A 64 2.42 -10.26 6.06
CA GLY A 64 2.55 -9.14 5.12
C GLY A 64 3.91 -8.46 5.24
N ARG A 65 4.03 -7.30 4.61
CA ARG A 65 5.23 -6.46 4.71
C ARG A 65 4.88 -5.00 4.99
N VAL A 66 5.78 -4.29 5.63
CA VAL A 66 5.67 -2.84 5.88
C VAL A 66 6.35 -2.09 4.74
N ILE A 67 5.79 -0.96 4.35
CA ILE A 67 6.38 -0.04 3.39
C ILE A 67 6.51 1.36 3.99
N LYS A 68 7.61 2.05 3.71
CA LYS A 68 7.84 3.44 4.10
C LYS A 68 7.36 4.40 3.01
N THR A 69 7.25 5.67 3.37
CA THR A 69 6.67 6.72 2.51
C THR A 69 7.36 6.85 1.15
N LEU A 70 8.69 6.91 1.10
CA LEU A 70 9.42 7.02 -0.17
C LEU A 70 9.34 5.74 -1.01
N GLU A 71 9.34 4.59 -0.35
CA GLU A 71 9.18 3.29 -1.02
C GLU A 71 7.78 3.16 -1.63
N LEU A 72 6.73 3.60 -0.90
CA LEU A 72 5.37 3.62 -1.41
C LEU A 72 5.25 4.56 -2.62
N LYS A 73 5.82 5.77 -2.53
CA LYS A 73 5.81 6.70 -3.66
C LYS A 73 6.47 6.07 -4.89
N ALA A 74 7.65 5.47 -4.73
CA ALA A 74 8.35 4.79 -5.80
C ALA A 74 7.54 3.61 -6.37
N LEU A 75 6.89 2.82 -5.52
CA LEU A 75 6.03 1.72 -5.94
C LEU A 75 4.87 2.23 -6.81
N LEU A 76 4.17 3.27 -6.37
CA LEU A 76 3.02 3.85 -7.10
C LEU A 76 3.41 4.50 -8.44
N ASP A 77 4.62 5.06 -8.53
CA ASP A 77 5.13 5.65 -9.76
C ASP A 77 5.47 4.60 -10.82
N ASN A 78 5.90 3.41 -10.39
CA ASN A 78 6.42 2.37 -11.27
C ASN A 78 5.45 1.21 -11.52
N ASP A 79 4.47 0.99 -10.65
CA ASP A 79 3.52 -0.12 -10.78
C ASP A 79 2.06 0.34 -10.68
N ARG A 80 1.38 0.34 -11.82
CA ARG A 80 -0.05 0.69 -11.92
C ARG A 80 -0.99 -0.43 -11.47
N SER A 81 -0.47 -1.62 -11.19
CA SER A 81 -1.27 -2.73 -10.68
C SER A 81 -1.56 -2.63 -9.19
N VAL A 82 -0.80 -1.82 -8.45
CA VAL A 82 -0.94 -1.65 -7.01
C VAL A 82 -2.33 -1.13 -6.66
N VAL A 83 -3.00 -1.82 -5.74
CA VAL A 83 -4.24 -1.37 -5.12
C VAL A 83 -3.92 -0.66 -3.82
N VAL A 84 -4.44 0.55 -3.64
CA VAL A 84 -4.29 1.31 -2.39
C VAL A 84 -5.65 1.40 -1.71
N ILE A 85 -5.70 1.11 -0.40
CA ILE A 85 -6.93 1.12 0.39
C ILE A 85 -6.73 2.02 1.61
N ASP A 86 -7.50 3.10 1.66
CA ASP A 86 -7.57 4.03 2.79
C ASP A 86 -8.75 3.64 3.69
N VAL A 87 -8.43 3.17 4.90
CA VAL A 87 -9.43 2.77 5.90
C VAL A 87 -9.70 3.85 6.94
N LEU A 88 -9.06 5.03 6.80
CA LEU A 88 -9.25 6.13 7.73
C LEU A 88 -10.66 6.73 7.61
N GLU A 89 -11.28 6.93 8.75
CA GLU A 89 -12.60 7.52 8.88
C GLU A 89 -12.62 9.01 8.50
N SER A 90 -12.96 9.29 7.25
CA SER A 90 -13.23 10.65 6.78
C SER A 90 -14.00 10.62 5.47
N LYS A 91 -15.13 11.32 5.41
CA LYS A 91 -15.97 11.36 4.20
C LYS A 91 -15.50 12.37 3.16
N THR A 92 -14.72 13.38 3.55
CA THR A 92 -14.42 14.56 2.71
C THR A 92 -12.94 14.73 2.38
N ARG A 93 -12.06 13.96 3.00
CA ARG A 93 -10.62 14.11 2.85
C ARG A 93 -10.12 13.46 1.55
N ASN A 94 -9.16 14.08 0.88
CA ASN A 94 -8.34 13.44 -0.15
C ASN A 94 -7.50 12.31 0.45
N SER A 95 -6.98 11.44 -0.39
CA SER A 95 -6.13 10.31 -0.03
C SER A 95 -4.91 10.22 -0.93
N VAL A 96 -4.05 9.24 -0.67
CA VAL A 96 -2.95 8.86 -1.55
C VAL A 96 -3.50 8.59 -2.96
N PRO A 97 -2.82 9.04 -4.03
CA PRO A 97 -3.30 8.89 -5.39
C PRO A 97 -3.76 7.47 -5.74
N GLY A 98 -4.95 7.36 -6.32
CA GLY A 98 -5.53 6.10 -6.74
C GLY A 98 -6.18 5.28 -5.62
N ALA A 99 -6.17 5.74 -4.38
CA ALA A 99 -6.73 4.99 -3.25
C ALA A 99 -8.24 4.78 -3.36
N PHE A 100 -8.69 3.59 -2.97
CA PHE A 100 -10.08 3.29 -2.65
C PHE A 100 -10.34 3.59 -1.17
N ARG A 101 -11.51 4.15 -0.86
CA ARG A 101 -11.92 4.37 0.51
C ARG A 101 -12.78 3.19 0.99
N MET A 102 -12.31 2.52 2.05
CA MET A 102 -13.02 1.42 2.69
C MET A 102 -13.18 1.68 4.19
N PHE A 103 -14.03 2.63 4.50
CA PHE A 103 -14.35 3.00 5.86
C PHE A 103 -14.91 1.81 6.68
N GLY A 104 -14.40 1.60 7.90
CA GLY A 104 -14.80 0.50 8.77
C GLY A 104 -14.07 -0.83 8.51
N ALA A 105 -13.29 -0.96 7.43
CA ALA A 105 -12.59 -2.19 7.06
C ALA A 105 -11.49 -2.62 8.05
N GLY A 106 -11.13 -1.77 9.00
CA GLY A 106 -10.11 -2.03 10.01
C GLY A 106 -10.66 -2.43 11.38
N GLY A 107 -11.93 -2.80 11.49
CA GLY A 107 -12.50 -3.28 12.74
C GLY A 107 -11.72 -4.47 13.30
N GLY A 108 -11.61 -4.54 14.63
CA GLY A 108 -10.93 -5.62 15.32
C GLY A 108 -11.88 -6.74 15.72
N GLU A 109 -11.33 -7.68 16.50
CA GLU A 109 -12.12 -8.77 17.03
C GLU A 109 -13.28 -8.23 17.90
N GLY A 110 -14.52 -8.65 17.58
CA GLY A 110 -15.75 -8.16 18.21
C GLY A 110 -16.42 -7.00 17.49
N ASP A 111 -15.70 -6.26 16.62
CA ASP A 111 -16.23 -5.15 15.84
C ASP A 111 -16.29 -5.48 14.34
N PHE A 112 -15.72 -6.61 13.92
CA PHE A 112 -15.67 -7.06 12.54
C PHE A 112 -16.14 -8.52 12.45
N PHE A 113 -17.44 -8.69 12.27
CA PHE A 113 -18.10 -9.99 12.27
C PHE A 113 -18.00 -10.70 10.92
N ALA A 114 -18.53 -11.94 10.85
CA ALA A 114 -18.47 -12.76 9.63
C ALA A 114 -19.11 -12.08 8.41
N ALA A 115 -20.17 -11.30 8.60
CA ALA A 115 -20.83 -10.56 7.52
C ALA A 115 -19.91 -9.45 6.96
N GLU A 116 -19.22 -8.70 7.83
CA GLU A 116 -18.25 -7.68 7.45
C GLU A 116 -17.04 -8.30 6.74
N LYS A 117 -16.51 -9.41 7.25
CA LYS A 117 -15.41 -10.16 6.61
C LYS A 117 -15.80 -10.60 5.19
N SER A 118 -17.01 -11.12 5.00
CA SER A 118 -17.51 -11.56 3.69
C SER A 118 -17.63 -10.38 2.71
N ARG A 119 -18.22 -9.26 3.16
CA ARG A 119 -18.34 -8.05 2.33
C ARG A 119 -16.98 -7.46 1.97
N PHE A 120 -16.06 -7.39 2.94
CA PHE A 120 -14.69 -6.94 2.72
C PHE A 120 -13.97 -7.80 1.68
N ALA A 121 -14.02 -9.14 1.82
CA ALA A 121 -13.42 -10.06 0.86
C ALA A 121 -14.00 -9.87 -0.55
N THR A 122 -15.32 -9.74 -0.67
CA THR A 122 -16.01 -9.49 -1.95
C THR A 122 -15.58 -8.16 -2.58
N ALA A 123 -15.45 -7.10 -1.78
CA ALA A 123 -14.98 -5.80 -2.26
C ALA A 123 -13.53 -5.86 -2.74
N LEU A 124 -12.66 -6.54 -1.98
CA LEU A 124 -11.27 -6.76 -2.39
C LEU A 124 -11.17 -7.52 -3.71
N GLU A 125 -11.97 -8.59 -3.89
CA GLU A 125 -12.01 -9.36 -5.14
C GLU A 125 -12.42 -8.49 -6.34
N LYS A 126 -13.39 -7.59 -6.15
CA LYS A 126 -13.80 -6.64 -7.19
C LYS A 126 -12.67 -5.66 -7.54
N ILE A 127 -12.00 -5.06 -6.55
CA ILE A 127 -10.95 -4.06 -6.76
C ILE A 127 -9.70 -4.70 -7.35
N SER A 128 -9.35 -5.91 -6.93
CA SER A 128 -8.16 -6.65 -7.40
C SER A 128 -8.38 -7.41 -8.71
N ASN A 129 -9.59 -7.39 -9.28
CA ASN A 129 -10.00 -8.26 -10.39
C ASN A 129 -9.85 -9.76 -10.06
N ARG A 130 -10.11 -10.16 -8.82
CA ARG A 130 -9.92 -11.51 -8.27
C ARG A 130 -8.48 -12.03 -8.28
N ASP A 131 -7.51 -11.15 -8.55
CA ASP A 131 -6.09 -11.50 -8.48
C ASP A 131 -5.58 -11.34 -7.04
N LYS A 132 -5.40 -12.46 -6.35
CA LYS A 132 -4.91 -12.48 -4.97
C LYS A 132 -3.38 -12.34 -4.86
N THR A 133 -2.68 -12.25 -5.98
CA THR A 133 -1.24 -11.97 -6.02
C THR A 133 -0.94 -10.48 -6.22
N ARG A 134 -1.95 -9.70 -6.55
CA ARG A 134 -1.84 -8.26 -6.78
C ARG A 134 -1.43 -7.54 -5.49
N PRO A 135 -0.44 -6.63 -5.54
CA PRO A 135 -0.03 -5.85 -4.38
C PRO A 135 -1.19 -5.00 -3.84
N ILE A 136 -1.51 -5.14 -2.55
CA ILE A 136 -2.54 -4.32 -1.88
C ILE A 136 -1.93 -3.59 -0.70
N VAL A 137 -1.97 -2.26 -0.74
CA VAL A 137 -1.48 -1.36 0.31
C VAL A 137 -2.65 -0.90 1.16
N PHE A 138 -2.55 -1.06 2.47
CA PHE A 138 -3.48 -0.50 3.44
C PHE A 138 -2.86 0.67 4.19
N LEU A 139 -3.62 1.76 4.33
CA LEU A 139 -3.20 2.94 5.08
C LEU A 139 -4.32 3.50 5.97
N CYS A 140 -3.91 4.23 6.99
CA CYS A 140 -4.75 4.95 7.93
C CYS A 140 -4.12 6.32 8.23
N LEU A 141 -4.25 6.84 9.45
CA LEU A 141 -3.74 8.14 9.85
C LEU A 141 -2.21 8.16 9.96
N ASN A 142 -1.64 7.31 10.82
CA ASN A 142 -0.22 7.28 11.15
C ASN A 142 0.19 5.97 11.82
N SER A 143 1.41 5.93 12.36
CA SER A 143 1.99 4.77 13.05
C SER A 143 1.36 4.45 14.42
N GLU A 144 0.34 5.19 14.83
CA GLU A 144 -0.48 4.90 16.02
C GLU A 144 -1.91 4.51 15.65
N CYS A 145 -2.16 4.11 14.40
CA CYS A 145 -3.47 3.72 13.91
C CYS A 145 -3.52 2.23 13.56
N TRP A 146 -4.23 1.46 14.36
CA TRP A 146 -4.40 0.01 14.18
C TRP A 146 -5.37 -0.38 13.08
N LEU A 147 -6.20 0.55 12.60
CA LEU A 147 -7.22 0.21 11.59
C LEU A 147 -6.60 -0.36 10.31
N SER A 148 -5.50 0.24 9.79
CA SER A 148 -4.83 -0.28 8.60
C SER A 148 -4.07 -1.58 8.86
N TYR A 149 -3.54 -1.76 10.08
CA TYR A 149 -2.96 -3.04 10.50
C TYR A 149 -4.00 -4.16 10.46
N ASN A 150 -5.16 -3.94 11.11
CA ASN A 150 -6.25 -4.90 11.16
C ASN A 150 -6.78 -5.22 9.74
N ALA A 151 -7.01 -4.20 8.91
CA ALA A 151 -7.45 -4.40 7.52
C ALA A 151 -6.46 -5.24 6.71
N SER A 152 -5.15 -5.03 6.94
CA SER A 152 -4.11 -5.87 6.33
C SER A 152 -4.23 -7.33 6.78
N LEU A 153 -4.48 -7.59 8.07
CA LEU A 153 -4.70 -8.95 8.58
C LEU A 153 -5.95 -9.60 7.97
N HIS A 154 -7.04 -8.83 7.82
CA HIS A 154 -8.25 -9.33 7.16
C HIS A 154 -8.01 -9.70 5.69
N ALA A 155 -7.17 -8.93 4.97
CA ALA A 155 -6.80 -9.26 3.59
C ALA A 155 -5.93 -10.52 3.52
N ILE A 156 -4.99 -10.69 4.46
CA ILE A 156 -4.18 -11.92 4.58
C ILE A 156 -5.08 -13.13 4.86
N GLU A 157 -6.03 -13.01 5.80
CA GLU A 157 -7.02 -14.04 6.10
C GLU A 157 -7.88 -14.38 4.87
N ALA A 158 -8.23 -13.38 4.04
CA ALA A 158 -8.95 -13.55 2.79
C ALA A 158 -8.09 -14.19 1.66
N GLY A 159 -6.82 -14.48 1.92
CA GLY A 159 -5.91 -15.23 1.04
C GLY A 159 -5.07 -14.38 0.09
N TYR A 160 -5.02 -13.06 0.27
CA TYR A 160 -4.12 -12.19 -0.51
C TYR A 160 -2.66 -12.45 -0.13
N LYS A 161 -1.77 -12.45 -1.14
CA LYS A 161 -0.38 -12.89 -0.99
C LYS A 161 0.64 -11.76 -0.88
N ASP A 162 0.38 -10.61 -1.47
CA ASP A 162 1.22 -9.40 -1.37
C ASP A 162 0.46 -8.28 -0.65
N VAL A 163 0.31 -8.44 0.66
CA VAL A 163 -0.31 -7.45 1.53
C VAL A 163 0.75 -6.54 2.11
N ILE A 164 0.56 -5.25 1.92
CA ILE A 164 1.50 -4.19 2.27
C ILE A 164 0.82 -3.25 3.25
N TRP A 165 1.43 -3.06 4.40
CA TRP A 165 0.96 -2.10 5.38
C TRP A 165 1.79 -0.82 5.32
N TYR A 166 1.16 0.28 4.92
CA TYR A 166 1.75 1.61 4.96
C TYR A 166 1.52 2.25 6.33
N ARG A 167 2.47 1.95 7.24
CA ARG A 167 2.41 2.35 8.65
C ARG A 167 2.45 3.86 8.86
N GLY A 168 3.19 4.61 8.02
CA GLY A 168 3.31 6.06 8.08
C GLY A 168 1.99 6.80 7.86
N GLY A 169 1.11 6.22 7.06
CA GLY A 169 -0.22 6.72 6.81
C GLY A 169 -0.25 8.12 6.21
N THR A 170 -1.39 8.79 6.39
CA THR A 170 -1.60 10.12 5.83
C THR A 170 -0.72 11.20 6.44
N ASP A 171 -0.29 11.04 7.69
CA ASP A 171 0.61 12.02 8.33
C ASP A 171 2.00 12.00 7.69
N ALA A 172 2.54 10.80 7.42
CA ALA A 172 3.83 10.69 6.75
C ALA A 172 3.77 11.14 5.28
N TRP A 173 2.65 10.86 4.58
CA TRP A 173 2.41 11.34 3.22
C TRP A 173 2.35 12.87 3.16
N THR A 174 1.67 13.50 4.14
CA THR A 174 1.67 14.96 4.32
C THR A 174 3.07 15.50 4.59
N GLY A 175 3.81 14.86 5.50
CA GLY A 175 5.19 15.26 5.84
C GLY A 175 6.14 15.21 4.65
N ALA A 176 5.89 14.32 3.70
CA ALA A 176 6.64 14.25 2.45
C ALA A 176 6.19 15.27 1.39
N SER A 177 5.11 16.01 1.65
CA SER A 177 4.51 16.98 0.72
C SER A 177 4.12 16.37 -0.63
N PHE A 178 3.69 15.12 -0.64
CA PHE A 178 3.25 14.46 -1.85
C PHE A 178 1.82 14.82 -2.24
N GLU A 179 1.50 14.62 -3.51
CA GLU A 179 0.19 14.91 -4.08
C GLU A 179 -0.94 14.12 -3.40
N TRP A 180 -2.12 14.76 -3.35
CA TRP A 180 -3.36 14.21 -2.84
C TRP A 180 -4.41 14.17 -3.93
N THR A 181 -5.20 13.10 -4.00
CA THR A 181 -6.32 12.99 -4.92
C THR A 181 -7.60 12.56 -4.20
N PRO A 182 -8.79 12.89 -4.74
CA PRO A 182 -10.03 12.30 -4.24
C PRO A 182 -9.97 10.77 -4.34
N PRO A 183 -10.31 10.05 -3.26
CA PRO A 183 -10.34 8.59 -3.30
C PRO A 183 -11.50 8.07 -4.12
N GLN A 184 -11.32 6.90 -4.70
CA GLN A 184 -12.38 6.15 -5.35
C GLN A 184 -13.35 5.57 -4.31
N SER A 185 -14.65 5.62 -4.60
CA SER A 185 -15.66 4.97 -3.77
C SER A 185 -15.78 3.50 -4.14
N VAL A 186 -15.89 2.66 -3.13
CA VAL A 186 -16.25 1.25 -3.27
C VAL A 186 -17.37 0.92 -2.30
N SER A 187 -18.38 0.26 -2.79
CA SER A 187 -19.43 -0.29 -1.94
C SER A 187 -18.98 -1.64 -1.39
N TRP A 188 -19.05 -1.80 -0.08
CA TRP A 188 -18.66 -3.02 0.61
C TRP A 188 -19.48 -3.24 1.89
#